data_fcb291cbf6cdf5e55c56940c733ba8a5
#
_entry.id   fcb291cbf6cdf5e55c56940c733ba8a5
#
_cell.length_a   1.000
_cell.length_b   1.000
_cell.length_c   1.000
_cell.angle_alpha   90.00
_cell.angle_beta   90.00
_cell.angle_gamma   90.00
#
_symmetry.space_group_name_H-M   'P 1'
#
loop_
_entity.id
_entity.type
_entity.pdbx_description
1 polymer ?
#
loop_
_entity_poly.entity_id
_entity_poly.type
_entity_poly.pdbx_seq_one_letter_code
_entity_poly.pdbx_strand_id
1 'polypeptide(L)'
;KDRALKHNFNLMYHDNGLIGISLDEKTDFAEVEMLANLFDAHNDSKNSYNIFKPNRAGDILTHPIFHSINSETEMLRYINKLEKRDLSLNYSMIPLGSCTMKLNATVEMIPISWPEFNSIHPFAPLSQAKGYEKIINELEQMLYKVTGFDAVSFQPNSGAQGEYAGLLSIREYHKANNSKRDICLIPESAHGTNPASAIMAGLKVVIVKCDDHGNIDFKDLSAKVDEAGDRLSSLMVTYPSTHGVFAVSYTHLRAHETSG
;
A
#
# COMPACT_ATOMS: atom_id res chain seq x y z
N LYS A 1 -14.94 31.41 0.36
CA LYS A 1 -14.25 30.37 1.14
C LYS A 1 -14.87 30.22 2.52
N ASP A 2 -14.90 31.27 3.32
CA ASP A 2 -15.40 31.23 4.70
C ASP A 2 -16.89 30.83 4.80
N ARG A 3 -17.70 31.25 3.83
CA ARG A 3 -19.11 30.88 3.73
C ARG A 3 -19.27 29.36 3.49
N ALA A 4 -18.43 28.76 2.64
CA ALA A 4 -18.44 27.31 2.41
C ALA A 4 -17.98 26.53 3.66
N LEU A 5 -16.90 26.97 4.31
CA LEU A 5 -16.41 26.34 5.55
C LEU A 5 -17.42 26.39 6.69
N LYS A 6 -18.21 27.47 6.83
CA LYS A 6 -19.30 27.56 7.82
C LYS A 6 -20.41 26.54 7.61
N HIS A 7 -20.58 26.08 6.37
CA HIS A 7 -21.55 25.03 6.00
C HIS A 7 -20.90 23.67 5.82
N ASN A 8 -19.66 23.47 6.32
CA ASN A 8 -18.90 22.23 6.26
C ASN A 8 -18.57 21.75 4.83
N PHE A 9 -18.43 22.68 3.86
CA PHE A 9 -17.97 22.34 2.53
C PHE A 9 -16.52 22.73 2.29
N ASN A 10 -15.71 21.78 1.83
CA ASN A 10 -14.40 22.01 1.26
C ASN A 10 -14.54 22.09 -0.27
N LEU A 11 -14.20 23.22 -0.85
CA LEU A 11 -14.20 23.43 -2.28
C LEU A 11 -12.78 23.61 -2.79
N MET A 12 -12.55 23.25 -4.06
CA MET A 12 -11.25 23.49 -4.71
C MET A 12 -11.17 24.95 -5.14
N TYR A 13 -10.14 25.65 -4.70
CA TYR A 13 -9.87 27.05 -5.08
C TYR A 13 -8.63 27.09 -5.98
N HIS A 14 -8.84 27.51 -7.23
CA HIS A 14 -7.77 27.61 -8.21
C HIS A 14 -7.13 29.00 -8.17
N ASP A 15 -5.85 29.10 -8.54
CA ASP A 15 -5.10 30.35 -8.56
C ASP A 15 -5.66 31.43 -9.50
N ASN A 16 -6.39 31.00 -10.53
CA ASN A 16 -7.09 31.87 -11.48
C ASN A 16 -8.43 32.40 -10.97
N GLY A 17 -8.78 32.13 -9.71
CA GLY A 17 -10.02 32.59 -9.08
C GLY A 17 -11.25 31.70 -9.36
N LEU A 18 -11.09 30.61 -10.08
CA LEU A 18 -12.18 29.64 -10.27
C LEU A 18 -12.36 28.76 -9.02
N ILE A 19 -13.58 28.28 -8.83
CA ILE A 19 -13.94 27.36 -7.77
C ILE A 19 -14.39 26.04 -8.41
N GLY A 20 -13.70 24.96 -8.05
CA GLY A 20 -14.08 23.61 -8.44
C GLY A 20 -15.03 22.97 -7.43
N ILE A 21 -16.06 22.31 -7.92
CA ILE A 21 -17.01 21.51 -7.16
C ILE A 21 -17.01 20.12 -7.74
N SER A 22 -16.74 19.12 -6.92
CA SER A 22 -16.83 17.71 -7.29
C SER A 22 -17.95 17.05 -6.51
N LEU A 23 -18.76 16.26 -7.19
CA LEU A 23 -19.85 15.48 -6.60
C LEU A 23 -19.51 13.99 -6.74
N ASP A 24 -19.96 13.19 -5.81
CA ASP A 24 -19.82 11.74 -5.81
C ASP A 24 -21.16 11.02 -5.59
N GLU A 25 -21.12 9.70 -5.46
CA GLU A 25 -22.32 8.88 -5.30
C GLU A 25 -23.01 9.06 -3.92
N LYS A 26 -22.36 9.74 -2.99
CA LYS A 26 -22.92 10.05 -1.67
C LYS A 26 -23.60 11.42 -1.63
N THR A 27 -23.34 12.25 -2.61
CA THR A 27 -23.90 13.61 -2.69
C THR A 27 -25.41 13.54 -2.90
N ASP A 28 -26.16 14.07 -1.98
CA ASP A 28 -27.63 14.12 -2.03
C ASP A 28 -28.18 15.48 -2.56
N PHE A 29 -29.47 15.52 -2.81
CA PHE A 29 -30.12 16.73 -3.32
C PHE A 29 -30.07 17.89 -2.31
N ALA A 30 -30.09 17.61 -1.01
CA ALA A 30 -30.02 18.64 0.01
C ALA A 30 -28.65 19.33 0.03
N GLU A 31 -27.59 18.57 -0.15
CA GLU A 31 -26.21 19.08 -0.30
C GLU A 31 -26.08 19.95 -1.57
N VAL A 32 -26.65 19.50 -2.68
CA VAL A 32 -26.64 20.29 -3.93
C VAL A 32 -27.41 21.60 -3.76
N GLU A 33 -28.55 21.59 -3.08
CA GLU A 33 -29.34 22.79 -2.79
C GLU A 33 -28.59 23.75 -1.87
N MET A 34 -27.93 23.24 -0.83
CA MET A 34 -27.06 24.04 0.02
C MET A 34 -25.91 24.67 -0.76
N LEU A 35 -25.25 23.91 -1.65
CA LEU A 35 -24.20 24.44 -2.53
C LEU A 35 -24.73 25.54 -3.43
N ALA A 36 -25.87 25.34 -4.08
CA ALA A 36 -26.51 26.35 -4.90
C ALA A 36 -26.78 27.66 -4.11
N ASN A 37 -27.30 27.54 -2.90
CA ASN A 37 -27.55 28.67 -2.01
C ASN A 37 -26.26 29.39 -1.59
N LEU A 38 -25.15 28.69 -1.45
CA LEU A 38 -23.83 29.30 -1.17
C LEU A 38 -23.40 30.28 -2.26
N PHE A 39 -23.78 30.03 -3.50
CA PHE A 39 -23.46 30.86 -4.66
C PHE A 39 -24.60 31.79 -5.09
N ASP A 40 -25.65 31.88 -4.27
CA ASP A 40 -26.86 32.63 -4.58
C ASP A 40 -27.48 32.20 -5.97
N ALA A 41 -27.24 30.92 -6.31
CA ALA A 41 -27.75 30.32 -7.53
C ALA A 41 -29.19 29.84 -7.32
N HIS A 42 -30.13 30.34 -8.12
CA HIS A 42 -31.51 29.87 -8.10
C HIS A 42 -31.70 28.86 -9.22
N ASN A 43 -32.44 27.81 -8.94
CA ASN A 43 -32.73 26.78 -9.93
C ASN A 43 -33.82 27.26 -10.90
N ASP A 44 -33.42 27.94 -11.97
CA ASP A 44 -34.31 28.32 -13.06
C ASP A 44 -34.44 27.22 -14.12
N SER A 45 -33.83 26.07 -13.91
CA SER A 45 -33.72 25.07 -14.95
C SER A 45 -34.97 24.20 -15.09
N LYS A 46 -35.76 24.50 -16.09
CA LYS A 46 -36.62 23.52 -16.77
C LYS A 46 -35.84 22.56 -17.69
N ASN A 47 -34.54 22.65 -17.71
CA ASN A 47 -33.67 21.85 -18.57
C ASN A 47 -33.14 20.65 -17.80
N SER A 48 -33.79 19.51 -17.94
CA SER A 48 -33.18 18.22 -17.63
C SER A 48 -32.11 17.93 -18.70
N TYR A 49 -30.83 18.16 -18.35
CA TYR A 49 -29.73 17.67 -19.19
C TYR A 49 -29.59 16.18 -18.98
N ASN A 50 -30.07 15.42 -19.97
CA ASN A 50 -29.79 13.98 -20.02
C ASN A 50 -28.32 13.82 -20.50
N ILE A 51 -27.38 14.02 -19.58
CA ILE A 51 -25.92 14.02 -19.86
C ILE A 51 -25.42 12.62 -20.21
N PHE A 52 -26.11 11.58 -19.76
CA PHE A 52 -25.73 10.20 -20.01
C PHE A 52 -26.74 9.51 -20.93
N LYS A 53 -26.47 9.51 -22.22
CA LYS A 53 -26.99 8.46 -23.09
C LYS A 53 -26.05 7.26 -22.93
N PRO A 54 -26.52 6.11 -22.45
CA PRO A 54 -25.68 4.91 -22.43
C PRO A 54 -25.34 4.53 -23.87
N ASN A 55 -24.09 4.73 -24.27
CA ASN A 55 -23.62 4.38 -25.63
C ASN A 55 -23.39 2.87 -25.80
N ARG A 56 -23.59 2.09 -24.75
CA ARG A 56 -23.39 0.65 -24.78
C ARG A 56 -24.64 -0.05 -25.26
N ALA A 57 -24.52 -0.74 -26.38
CA ALA A 57 -25.63 -1.50 -27.00
C ALA A 57 -25.71 -2.97 -26.54
N GLY A 58 -24.75 -3.48 -25.81
CA GLY A 58 -24.72 -4.88 -25.39
C GLY A 58 -25.04 -5.07 -23.91
N ASP A 59 -25.53 -6.25 -23.57
CA ASP A 59 -25.77 -6.65 -22.19
C ASP A 59 -24.46 -6.67 -21.39
N ILE A 60 -24.56 -6.36 -20.10
CA ILE A 60 -23.46 -6.41 -19.14
C ILE A 60 -23.72 -7.50 -18.11
N LEU A 61 -22.64 -8.10 -17.57
CA LEU A 61 -22.72 -9.10 -16.52
C LEU A 61 -23.66 -10.27 -16.88
N THR A 62 -23.52 -10.80 -18.10
CA THR A 62 -24.41 -11.83 -18.66
C THR A 62 -24.30 -13.19 -17.98
N HIS A 63 -23.21 -13.42 -17.21
CA HIS A 63 -23.07 -14.70 -16.48
C HIS A 63 -24.16 -14.81 -15.40
N PRO A 64 -24.86 -15.97 -15.29
CA PRO A 64 -26.00 -16.16 -14.38
C PRO A 64 -25.73 -15.82 -12.92
N ILE A 65 -24.47 -15.93 -12.46
CA ILE A 65 -24.11 -15.66 -11.07
C ILE A 65 -24.44 -14.22 -10.65
N PHE A 66 -24.34 -13.25 -11.58
CA PHE A 66 -24.64 -11.84 -11.30
C PHE A 66 -26.14 -11.57 -11.11
N HIS A 67 -26.99 -12.54 -11.43
CA HIS A 67 -28.45 -12.43 -11.34
C HIS A 67 -29.08 -13.43 -10.37
N SER A 68 -28.29 -14.33 -9.80
CA SER A 68 -28.79 -15.44 -8.97
C SER A 68 -28.61 -15.22 -7.47
N ILE A 69 -27.88 -14.20 -7.05
CA ILE A 69 -27.60 -13.87 -5.65
C ILE A 69 -28.27 -12.54 -5.35
N ASN A 70 -29.39 -12.58 -4.64
CA ASN A 70 -30.24 -11.42 -4.43
C ASN A 70 -30.44 -11.08 -2.94
N SER A 71 -29.76 -11.80 -2.05
CA SER A 71 -29.83 -11.56 -0.61
C SER A 71 -28.46 -11.71 0.05
N GLU A 72 -28.29 -11.07 1.20
CA GLU A 72 -27.08 -11.19 2.03
C GLU A 72 -26.80 -12.65 2.40
N THR A 73 -27.82 -13.41 2.78
CA THR A 73 -27.67 -14.82 3.12
C THR A 73 -27.20 -15.68 1.94
N GLU A 74 -27.71 -15.42 0.73
CA GLU A 74 -27.24 -16.11 -0.48
C GLU A 74 -25.79 -15.76 -0.80
N MET A 75 -25.42 -14.50 -0.64
CA MET A 75 -24.04 -14.06 -0.83
C MET A 75 -23.10 -14.74 0.17
N LEU A 76 -23.43 -14.79 1.45
CA LEU A 76 -22.64 -15.49 2.47
C LEU A 76 -22.45 -16.97 2.15
N ARG A 77 -23.53 -17.64 1.73
CA ARG A 77 -23.46 -19.05 1.31
C ARG A 77 -22.61 -19.25 0.07
N TYR A 78 -22.69 -18.33 -0.87
CA TYR A 78 -21.88 -18.37 -2.09
C TYR A 78 -20.39 -18.16 -1.79
N ILE A 79 -20.03 -17.19 -0.99
CA ILE A 79 -18.66 -16.94 -0.53
C ILE A 79 -18.11 -18.18 0.19
N ASN A 80 -18.87 -18.75 1.13
CA ASN A 80 -18.46 -19.97 1.84
C ASN A 80 -18.30 -21.18 0.91
N LYS A 81 -19.12 -21.30 -0.14
CA LYS A 81 -18.99 -22.32 -1.17
C LYS A 81 -17.68 -22.16 -1.97
N LEU A 82 -17.28 -20.93 -2.28
CA LEU A 82 -16.02 -20.66 -2.98
C LEU A 82 -14.82 -20.92 -2.06
N GLU A 83 -14.88 -20.46 -0.82
CA GLU A 83 -13.84 -20.67 0.18
C GLU A 83 -13.52 -22.15 0.38
N LYS A 84 -14.54 -23.02 0.41
CA LYS A 84 -14.38 -24.47 0.58
C LYS A 84 -13.77 -25.21 -0.62
N ARG A 85 -13.58 -24.53 -1.76
CA ARG A 85 -12.97 -25.15 -2.95
C ARG A 85 -11.44 -25.13 -2.92
N ASP A 86 -10.86 -24.35 -2.03
CA ASP A 86 -9.42 -24.16 -1.89
C ASP A 86 -9.04 -24.13 -0.42
N LEU A 87 -7.78 -23.89 -0.14
CA LEU A 87 -7.26 -23.77 1.21
C LEU A 87 -7.85 -22.54 1.91
N SER A 88 -8.51 -22.79 3.04
CA SER A 88 -9.06 -21.75 3.90
C SER A 88 -8.29 -21.69 5.21
N LEU A 89 -8.03 -20.48 5.71
CA LEU A 89 -7.39 -20.29 7.01
C LEU A 89 -8.18 -20.85 8.19
N ASN A 90 -9.48 -21.13 8.00
CA ASN A 90 -10.30 -21.77 9.01
C ASN A 90 -9.98 -23.27 9.18
N TYR A 91 -9.37 -23.91 8.19
CA TYR A 91 -9.16 -25.34 8.15
C TYR A 91 -7.72 -25.78 7.93
N SER A 92 -6.84 -24.89 7.53
CA SER A 92 -5.49 -25.24 7.12
C SER A 92 -4.46 -24.20 7.55
N MET A 93 -3.23 -24.67 7.73
CA MET A 93 -2.07 -23.80 7.82
C MET A 93 -1.58 -23.43 6.42
N ILE A 94 -1.39 -22.15 6.17
CA ILE A 94 -0.74 -21.66 4.95
C ILE A 94 0.72 -21.38 5.32
N PRO A 95 1.67 -22.15 4.78
CA PRO A 95 3.07 -22.09 5.19
C PRO A 95 3.74 -20.77 4.80
N LEU A 96 3.40 -20.24 3.63
CA LEU A 96 3.85 -18.94 3.15
C LEU A 96 2.73 -18.32 2.35
N GLY A 97 2.38 -17.11 2.66
CA GLY A 97 1.32 -16.46 1.91
C GLY A 97 1.38 -14.96 2.09
N SER A 98 0.81 -14.27 1.15
CA SER A 98 0.68 -12.83 1.04
C SER A 98 0.49 -12.16 2.41
N CYS A 99 1.60 -11.95 3.12
CA CYS A 99 1.71 -11.15 4.34
C CYS A 99 0.88 -11.65 5.54
N THR A 100 0.28 -12.83 5.50
CA THR A 100 -0.53 -13.41 6.59
C THR A 100 -1.57 -12.47 7.22
N MET A 101 -1.98 -11.43 6.51
CA MET A 101 -2.93 -10.41 6.97
C MET A 101 -4.37 -10.92 7.12
N LYS A 102 -4.60 -12.22 6.84
CA LYS A 102 -5.94 -12.82 6.77
C LYS A 102 -6.55 -13.12 8.13
N LEU A 103 -5.74 -13.09 9.20
CA LEU A 103 -6.17 -13.47 10.56
C LEU A 103 -6.37 -12.27 11.48
N ASN A 104 -6.68 -11.12 10.94
CA ASN A 104 -7.06 -9.97 11.76
C ASN A 104 -8.37 -10.25 12.50
N ALA A 105 -8.43 -9.89 13.79
CA ALA A 105 -9.66 -9.95 14.53
C ALA A 105 -10.71 -9.00 13.92
N THR A 106 -11.97 -9.45 13.86
CA THR A 106 -13.06 -8.63 13.30
C THR A 106 -13.17 -7.27 14.02
N VAL A 107 -12.92 -7.24 15.34
CA VAL A 107 -12.97 -6.02 16.15
C VAL A 107 -11.90 -4.99 15.72
N GLU A 108 -10.78 -5.42 15.20
CA GLU A 108 -9.73 -4.53 14.68
C GLU A 108 -10.14 -3.88 13.36
N MET A 109 -11.06 -4.51 12.62
CA MET A 109 -11.58 -4.01 11.34
C MET A 109 -12.75 -3.03 11.51
N ILE A 110 -13.45 -3.07 12.66
CA ILE A 110 -14.63 -2.22 12.91
C ILE A 110 -14.33 -0.72 12.72
N PRO A 111 -13.23 -0.16 13.25
CA PRO A 111 -12.94 1.26 13.13
C PRO A 111 -12.82 1.74 11.66
N ILE A 112 -12.44 0.86 10.73
CA ILE A 112 -12.33 1.20 9.30
C ILE A 112 -13.68 1.58 8.70
N SER A 113 -14.77 1.07 9.27
CA SER A 113 -16.15 1.37 8.83
C SER A 113 -16.73 2.66 9.42
N TRP A 114 -16.07 3.27 10.41
CA TRP A 114 -16.56 4.49 11.01
C TRP A 114 -16.41 5.68 10.04
N PRO A 115 -17.45 6.52 9.90
CA PRO A 115 -17.42 7.67 8.99
C PRO A 115 -16.24 8.62 9.27
N GLU A 116 -15.86 8.77 10.53
CA GLU A 116 -14.74 9.61 10.97
C GLU A 116 -13.40 9.16 10.37
N PHE A 117 -13.28 7.88 10.00
CA PHE A 117 -12.08 7.33 9.36
C PHE A 117 -12.24 7.15 7.85
N ASN A 118 -13.39 6.65 7.38
CA ASN A 118 -13.52 6.25 5.98
C ASN A 118 -14.13 7.32 5.06
N SER A 119 -14.69 8.40 5.63
CA SER A 119 -15.37 9.43 4.84
C SER A 119 -14.56 10.72 4.67
N ILE A 120 -13.33 10.77 5.18
CA ILE A 120 -12.46 11.93 4.98
C ILE A 120 -11.84 11.91 3.58
N HIS A 121 -11.90 13.03 2.89
CA HIS A 121 -11.25 13.16 1.57
C HIS A 121 -9.73 13.22 1.73
N PRO A 122 -8.94 12.54 0.86
CA PRO A 122 -7.47 12.53 0.94
C PRO A 122 -6.82 13.92 0.88
N PHE A 123 -7.45 14.89 0.24
CA PHE A 123 -6.99 16.28 0.16
C PHE A 123 -7.73 17.23 1.11
N ALA A 124 -8.40 16.69 2.14
CA ALA A 124 -8.95 17.55 3.19
C ALA A 124 -7.84 18.38 3.84
N PRO A 125 -8.11 19.63 4.24
CA PRO A 125 -7.12 20.44 4.95
C PRO A 125 -6.58 19.74 6.20
N LEU A 126 -5.27 19.80 6.43
CA LEU A 126 -4.61 19.16 7.57
C LEU A 126 -5.24 19.54 8.92
N SER A 127 -5.76 20.77 9.03
CA SER A 127 -6.48 21.21 10.22
C SER A 127 -7.73 20.40 10.53
N GLN A 128 -8.30 19.70 9.56
CA GLN A 128 -9.46 18.82 9.69
C GLN A 128 -9.05 17.33 9.85
N ALA A 129 -7.78 17.00 9.70
CA ALA A 129 -7.23 15.64 9.75
C ALA A 129 -6.35 15.38 10.98
N LYS A 130 -6.51 16.14 12.06
CA LYS A 130 -5.66 16.05 13.26
C LYS A 130 -5.63 14.68 13.92
N GLY A 131 -6.74 13.93 13.83
CA GLY A 131 -6.81 12.56 14.34
C GLY A 131 -5.86 11.63 13.60
N TYR A 132 -5.83 11.72 12.26
CA TYR A 132 -4.87 10.97 11.44
C TYR A 132 -3.42 11.37 11.70
N GLU A 133 -3.15 12.67 11.80
CA GLU A 133 -1.82 13.17 12.14
C GLU A 133 -1.33 12.58 13.47
N LYS A 134 -2.20 12.55 14.48
CA LYS A 134 -1.87 11.96 15.78
C LYS A 134 -1.57 10.46 15.67
N ILE A 135 -2.40 9.68 14.97
CA ILE A 135 -2.20 8.24 14.78
C ILE A 135 -0.85 7.97 14.09
N ILE A 136 -0.57 8.70 13.01
CA ILE A 136 0.68 8.54 12.25
C ILE A 136 1.89 8.86 13.15
N ASN A 137 1.87 9.99 13.83
CA ASN A 137 2.98 10.41 14.68
C ASN A 137 3.22 9.45 15.86
N GLU A 138 2.16 8.98 16.51
CA GLU A 138 2.29 8.01 17.62
C GLU A 138 2.85 6.67 17.13
N LEU A 139 2.36 6.17 16.00
CA LEU A 139 2.84 4.92 15.41
C LEU A 139 4.32 5.05 14.96
N GLU A 140 4.68 6.18 14.36
CA GLU A 140 6.05 6.49 13.99
C GLU A 140 6.99 6.41 15.18
N GLN A 141 6.62 7.05 16.31
CA GLN A 141 7.40 7.01 17.55
C GLN A 141 7.53 5.59 18.13
N MET A 142 6.46 4.79 18.05
CA MET A 142 6.51 3.38 18.47
C MET A 142 7.49 2.58 17.60
N LEU A 143 7.45 2.79 16.28
CA LEU A 143 8.34 2.10 15.35
C LEU A 143 9.81 2.50 15.53
N TYR A 144 10.11 3.77 15.77
CA TYR A 144 11.48 4.20 16.11
C TYR A 144 12.04 3.43 17.31
N LYS A 145 11.23 3.30 18.36
CA LYS A 145 11.64 2.59 19.59
C LYS A 145 11.86 1.09 19.38
N VAL A 146 11.04 0.48 18.53
CA VAL A 146 11.10 -0.97 18.28
C VAL A 146 12.22 -1.33 17.30
N THR A 147 12.44 -0.52 16.27
CA THR A 147 13.39 -0.84 15.19
C THR A 147 14.76 -0.22 15.38
N GLY A 148 14.84 0.89 16.10
CA GLY A 148 16.07 1.68 16.22
C GLY A 148 16.43 2.51 14.99
N PHE A 149 15.53 2.60 14.01
CA PHE A 149 15.72 3.47 12.84
C PHE A 149 15.43 4.94 13.19
N ASP A 150 16.07 5.85 12.47
CA ASP A 150 15.89 7.30 12.63
C ASP A 150 14.64 7.84 11.91
N ALA A 151 14.15 7.13 10.91
CA ALA A 151 13.01 7.55 10.11
C ALA A 151 12.12 6.37 9.67
N VAL A 152 10.82 6.64 9.55
CA VAL A 152 9.81 5.71 9.07
C VAL A 152 8.95 6.41 8.02
N SER A 153 8.54 5.71 6.98
CA SER A 153 7.58 6.19 6.00
C SER A 153 6.41 5.23 5.88
N PHE A 154 5.19 5.77 5.95
CA PHE A 154 3.95 5.03 5.73
C PHE A 154 3.40 5.18 4.30
N GLN A 155 4.18 5.78 3.37
CA GLN A 155 3.75 5.97 1.99
C GLN A 155 3.60 4.66 1.19
N PRO A 156 4.48 3.65 1.35
CA PRO A 156 4.31 2.38 0.66
C PRO A 156 3.02 1.67 1.06
N ASN A 157 2.22 1.25 0.07
CA ASN A 157 0.93 0.58 0.29
C ASN A 157 1.02 -0.96 0.37
N SER A 158 2.20 -1.52 0.19
CA SER A 158 2.45 -2.97 0.24
C SER A 158 3.90 -3.25 0.60
N GLY A 159 4.19 -4.51 0.99
CA GLY A 159 5.57 -4.96 1.22
C GLY A 159 6.48 -4.74 0.01
N ALA A 160 6.02 -5.09 -1.19
CA ALA A 160 6.78 -4.88 -2.42
C ALA A 160 7.07 -3.39 -2.70
N GLN A 161 6.14 -2.50 -2.40
CA GLN A 161 6.37 -1.05 -2.51
C GLN A 161 7.35 -0.54 -1.45
N GLY A 162 7.34 -1.12 -0.25
CA GLY A 162 8.33 -0.85 0.79
C GLY A 162 9.74 -1.27 0.36
N GLU A 163 9.88 -2.47 -0.20
CA GLU A 163 11.14 -2.95 -0.80
C GLU A 163 11.66 -1.97 -1.86
N TYR A 164 10.80 -1.60 -2.79
CA TYR A 164 11.14 -0.68 -3.86
C TYR A 164 11.54 0.70 -3.34
N ALA A 165 10.78 1.26 -2.39
CA ALA A 165 11.09 2.55 -1.78
C ALA A 165 12.43 2.54 -1.05
N GLY A 166 12.74 1.47 -0.31
CA GLY A 166 14.02 1.29 0.36
C GLY A 166 15.18 1.24 -0.64
N LEU A 167 15.05 0.46 -1.71
CA LEU A 167 16.08 0.36 -2.74
C LEU A 167 16.29 1.66 -3.52
N LEU A 168 15.21 2.42 -3.76
CA LEU A 168 15.31 3.77 -4.33
C LEU A 168 16.07 4.71 -3.40
N SER A 169 15.80 4.66 -2.11
CA SER A 169 16.50 5.49 -1.12
C SER A 169 18.00 5.18 -1.08
N ILE A 170 18.36 3.90 -1.09
CA ILE A 170 19.77 3.45 -1.17
C ILE A 170 20.41 3.96 -2.46
N ARG A 171 19.73 3.84 -3.60
CA ARG A 171 20.24 4.31 -4.88
C ARG A 171 20.48 5.83 -4.88
N GLU A 172 19.54 6.61 -4.39
CA GLU A 172 19.67 8.07 -4.33
C GLU A 172 20.76 8.49 -3.34
N TYR A 173 20.93 7.78 -2.23
CA TYR A 173 22.06 7.96 -1.33
C TYR A 173 23.42 7.77 -2.04
N HIS A 174 23.57 6.68 -2.78
CA HIS A 174 24.80 6.45 -3.54
C HIS A 174 25.04 7.50 -4.62
N LYS A 175 24.01 7.94 -5.32
CA LYS A 175 24.11 9.03 -6.30
C LYS A 175 24.54 10.35 -5.66
N ALA A 176 23.93 10.72 -4.53
CA ALA A 176 24.27 11.94 -3.79
C ALA A 176 25.74 11.95 -3.35
N ASN A 177 26.31 10.78 -3.09
CA ASN A 177 27.71 10.61 -2.75
C ASN A 177 28.62 10.36 -3.98
N ASN A 178 28.15 10.63 -5.20
CA ASN A 178 28.87 10.41 -6.45
C ASN A 178 29.40 8.99 -6.64
N SER A 179 28.73 8.00 -6.03
CA SER A 179 29.10 6.58 -6.08
C SER A 179 28.30 5.85 -7.17
N LYS A 180 28.98 5.10 -8.02
CA LYS A 180 28.33 4.32 -9.10
C LYS A 180 28.01 2.89 -8.66
N ARG A 181 27.39 2.73 -7.50
CA ARG A 181 27.01 1.42 -6.96
C ARG A 181 25.68 0.98 -7.58
N ASP A 182 25.70 -0.14 -8.32
CA ASP A 182 24.55 -0.61 -9.08
C ASP A 182 24.24 -2.12 -8.88
N ILE A 183 24.98 -2.83 -8.03
CA ILE A 183 24.79 -4.26 -7.78
C ILE A 183 24.03 -4.47 -6.47
N CYS A 184 22.93 -5.26 -6.55
CA CYS A 184 22.20 -5.76 -5.40
C CYS A 184 22.40 -7.28 -5.29
N LEU A 185 22.96 -7.75 -4.19
CA LEU A 185 23.07 -9.17 -3.90
C LEU A 185 21.76 -9.67 -3.29
N ILE A 186 21.25 -10.80 -3.78
CA ILE A 186 19.98 -11.39 -3.31
C ILE A 186 20.17 -12.90 -3.18
N PRO A 187 19.90 -13.50 -2.00
CA PRO A 187 19.90 -14.96 -1.87
C PRO A 187 18.84 -15.62 -2.75
N GLU A 188 19.13 -16.78 -3.28
CA GLU A 188 18.19 -17.56 -4.09
C GLU A 188 16.94 -17.97 -3.34
N SER A 189 17.00 -18.05 -2.01
CA SER A 189 15.87 -18.29 -1.11
C SER A 189 15.00 -17.06 -0.87
N ALA A 190 15.26 -15.93 -1.54
CA ALA A 190 14.48 -14.72 -1.39
C ALA A 190 13.12 -14.84 -2.11
N HIS A 191 12.15 -14.05 -1.66
CA HIS A 191 10.86 -13.94 -2.35
C HIS A 191 11.04 -13.32 -3.74
N GLY A 192 10.23 -13.74 -4.72
CA GLY A 192 10.32 -13.26 -6.10
C GLY A 192 10.15 -11.75 -6.28
N THR A 193 9.52 -11.06 -5.32
CA THR A 193 9.42 -9.59 -5.35
C THR A 193 10.76 -8.90 -5.12
N ASN A 194 11.69 -9.53 -4.41
CA ASN A 194 12.99 -8.94 -4.10
C ASN A 194 13.80 -8.61 -5.38
N PRO A 195 14.07 -9.57 -6.28
CA PRO A 195 14.76 -9.25 -7.53
C PRO A 195 13.94 -8.32 -8.43
N ALA A 196 12.60 -8.44 -8.44
CA ALA A 196 11.75 -7.55 -9.22
C ALA A 196 11.88 -6.10 -8.74
N SER A 197 11.81 -5.84 -7.45
CA SER A 197 11.98 -4.51 -6.86
C SER A 197 13.37 -3.93 -7.12
N ALA A 198 14.41 -4.76 -7.06
CA ALA A 198 15.78 -4.34 -7.36
C ALA A 198 15.96 -3.91 -8.82
N ILE A 199 15.40 -4.68 -9.75
CA ILE A 199 15.43 -4.35 -11.19
C ILE A 199 14.64 -3.07 -11.46
N MET A 200 13.46 -2.92 -10.87
CA MET A 200 12.65 -1.69 -10.98
C MET A 200 13.39 -0.47 -10.44
N ALA A 201 14.17 -0.65 -9.37
CA ALA A 201 15.02 0.41 -8.84
C ALA A 201 16.25 0.71 -9.71
N GLY A 202 16.46 -0.02 -10.83
CA GLY A 202 17.58 0.16 -11.74
C GLY A 202 18.88 -0.47 -11.26
N LEU A 203 18.79 -1.44 -10.33
CA LEU A 203 19.95 -2.21 -9.84
C LEU A 203 20.12 -3.50 -10.65
N LYS A 204 21.34 -3.98 -10.71
CA LYS A 204 21.69 -5.29 -11.27
C LYS A 204 21.65 -6.33 -10.16
N VAL A 205 20.83 -7.34 -10.35
CA VAL A 205 20.69 -8.44 -9.38
C VAL A 205 21.80 -9.46 -9.61
N VAL A 206 22.48 -9.82 -8.52
CA VAL A 206 23.42 -10.94 -8.45
C VAL A 206 22.92 -11.91 -7.40
N ILE A 207 22.66 -13.14 -7.82
CA ILE A 207 22.08 -14.17 -6.93
C ILE A 207 23.19 -14.80 -6.10
N VAL A 208 22.97 -14.90 -4.79
CA VAL A 208 23.81 -15.59 -3.83
C VAL A 208 23.22 -16.96 -3.56
N LYS A 209 24.03 -18.01 -3.61
CA LYS A 209 23.59 -19.39 -3.36
C LYS A 209 23.19 -19.62 -1.92
N CYS A 210 22.34 -20.62 -1.72
CA CYS A 210 22.07 -21.21 -0.42
C CYS A 210 22.76 -22.56 -0.27
N ASP A 211 23.03 -22.98 0.97
CA ASP A 211 23.47 -24.33 1.28
C ASP A 211 22.31 -25.34 1.23
N ASP A 212 22.61 -26.63 1.39
CA ASP A 212 21.62 -27.72 1.36
C ASP A 212 20.57 -27.64 2.51
N HIS A 213 20.80 -26.78 3.50
CA HIS A 213 19.89 -26.50 4.60
C HIS A 213 19.07 -25.21 4.41
N GLY A 214 19.24 -24.52 3.27
CA GLY A 214 18.56 -23.28 2.94
C GLY A 214 19.13 -22.03 3.59
N ASN A 215 20.31 -22.11 4.22
CA ASN A 215 21.01 -20.93 4.72
C ASN A 215 21.78 -20.26 3.58
N ILE A 216 22.07 -18.96 3.75
CA ILE A 216 22.94 -18.24 2.79
C ILE A 216 24.34 -18.88 2.81
N ASP A 217 24.85 -19.26 1.65
CA ASP A 217 26.23 -19.72 1.50
C ASP A 217 27.20 -18.53 1.65
N PHE A 218 27.85 -18.49 2.81
CA PHE A 218 28.80 -17.40 3.13
C PHE A 218 30.03 -17.36 2.24
N LYS A 219 30.47 -18.49 1.72
CA LYS A 219 31.61 -18.51 0.79
C LYS A 219 31.23 -17.87 -0.53
N ASP A 220 30.03 -18.23 -1.05
CA ASP A 220 29.52 -17.63 -2.27
C ASP A 220 29.20 -16.15 -2.07
N LEU A 221 28.61 -15.77 -0.93
CA LEU A 221 28.36 -14.37 -0.58
C LEU A 221 29.67 -13.55 -0.56
N SER A 222 30.68 -14.02 0.15
CA SER A 222 31.98 -13.32 0.24
C SER A 222 32.62 -13.16 -1.13
N ALA A 223 32.63 -14.22 -1.93
CA ALA A 223 33.18 -14.17 -3.29
C ALA A 223 32.46 -13.14 -4.16
N LYS A 224 31.13 -13.04 -4.06
CA LYS A 224 30.33 -12.07 -4.82
C LYS A 224 30.46 -10.63 -4.31
N VAL A 225 30.70 -10.45 -3.02
CA VAL A 225 31.06 -9.14 -2.47
C VAL A 225 32.38 -8.67 -3.04
N ASP A 226 33.40 -9.55 -3.05
CA ASP A 226 34.71 -9.23 -3.61
C ASP A 226 34.64 -8.95 -5.13
N GLU A 227 33.86 -9.75 -5.88
CA GLU A 227 33.64 -9.56 -7.32
C GLU A 227 32.89 -8.24 -7.62
N ALA A 228 31.89 -7.89 -6.82
CA ALA A 228 31.14 -6.66 -6.98
C ALA A 228 31.98 -5.40 -6.66
N GLY A 229 32.86 -5.50 -5.66
CA GLY A 229 33.76 -4.44 -5.24
C GLY A 229 33.05 -3.11 -5.03
N ASP A 230 33.59 -2.05 -5.61
CA ASP A 230 33.03 -0.68 -5.50
C ASP A 230 31.64 -0.51 -6.14
N ARG A 231 31.17 -1.52 -6.89
CA ARG A 231 29.85 -1.51 -7.49
C ARG A 231 28.77 -2.08 -6.57
N LEU A 232 29.13 -2.67 -5.43
CA LEU A 232 28.15 -3.19 -4.47
C LEU A 232 27.30 -2.07 -3.89
N SER A 233 26.01 -2.11 -4.16
CA SER A 233 25.01 -1.15 -3.65
C SER A 233 24.35 -1.64 -2.38
N SER A 234 23.87 -2.87 -2.38
CA SER A 234 23.05 -3.40 -1.31
C SER A 234 23.05 -4.93 -1.28
N LEU A 235 22.73 -5.47 -0.11
CA LEU A 235 22.35 -6.87 0.10
C LEU A 235 20.88 -6.86 0.55
N MET A 236 20.03 -7.62 -0.13
CA MET A 236 18.60 -7.71 0.17
C MET A 236 18.27 -9.15 0.61
N VAL A 237 17.85 -9.30 1.86
CA VAL A 237 17.61 -10.60 2.48
C VAL A 237 16.16 -10.69 2.96
N THR A 238 15.52 -11.83 2.70
CA THR A 238 14.23 -12.19 3.27
C THR A 238 14.45 -13.01 4.55
N TYR A 239 13.84 -12.57 5.66
CA TYR A 239 14.02 -13.22 6.97
C TYR A 239 12.68 -13.33 7.72
N PRO A 240 12.20 -14.55 8.04
CA PRO A 240 12.75 -15.83 7.60
C PRO A 240 12.74 -15.97 6.08
N SER A 241 13.58 -16.87 5.54
CA SER A 241 13.63 -17.14 4.11
C SER A 241 12.34 -17.79 3.61
N THR A 242 12.14 -17.90 2.27
CA THR A 242 10.98 -18.62 1.70
C THR A 242 10.96 -20.11 2.05
N HIS A 243 12.08 -20.65 2.50
CA HIS A 243 12.17 -22.03 3.04
C HIS A 243 11.81 -22.11 4.53
N GLY A 244 11.44 -21.00 5.17
CA GLY A 244 11.14 -20.94 6.60
C GLY A 244 12.38 -20.98 7.49
N VAL A 245 13.56 -20.74 6.93
CA VAL A 245 14.84 -20.80 7.66
C VAL A 245 15.14 -19.46 8.30
N PHE A 246 15.37 -19.48 9.62
CA PHE A 246 15.91 -18.38 10.39
C PHE A 246 17.44 -18.55 10.46
N ALA A 247 18.14 -18.09 9.45
CA ALA A 247 19.58 -18.27 9.36
C ALA A 247 20.29 -17.56 10.52
N VAL A 248 21.01 -18.31 11.36
CA VAL A 248 21.77 -17.79 12.53
C VAL A 248 22.78 -16.73 12.09
N SER A 249 23.36 -16.92 10.94
CA SER A 249 24.29 -16.00 10.28
C SER A 249 23.69 -14.64 9.92
N TYR A 250 22.38 -14.52 9.78
CA TYR A 250 21.70 -13.23 9.58
C TYR A 250 21.93 -12.28 10.77
N THR A 251 21.97 -12.80 11.99
CA THR A 251 22.24 -11.99 13.18
C THR A 251 23.61 -11.32 13.11
N HIS A 252 24.60 -11.99 12.54
CA HIS A 252 25.93 -11.42 12.32
C HIS A 252 25.97 -10.39 11.23
N LEU A 253 25.22 -10.58 10.13
CA LEU A 253 25.09 -9.56 9.06
C LEU A 253 24.43 -8.30 9.60
N ARG A 254 23.36 -8.43 10.37
CA ARG A 254 22.63 -7.30 10.94
C ARG A 254 23.43 -6.53 11.99
N ALA A 255 24.28 -7.21 12.75
CA ALA A 255 25.15 -6.56 13.74
C ALA A 255 26.13 -5.57 13.11
N HIS A 256 26.45 -5.72 11.82
CA HIS A 256 27.30 -4.80 11.06
C HIS A 256 26.55 -3.60 10.49
N GLU A 257 25.21 -3.64 10.37
CA GLU A 257 24.40 -2.51 9.88
C GLU A 257 24.28 -1.38 10.92
N THR A 258 24.47 -1.68 12.21
CA THR A 258 24.28 -0.73 13.33
C THR A 258 25.57 -0.12 13.85
N SER A 259 26.70 -0.44 13.26
CA SER A 259 28.04 0.02 13.72
C SER A 259 28.73 0.99 12.76
N GLY A 260 27.94 1.67 11.90
CA GLY A 260 28.43 2.71 10.97
C GLY A 260 27.99 4.09 11.39
#